data_c5453d8abcc7fd9e44b984e4b59336f9
#
_entry.id   c5453d8abcc7fd9e44b984e4b59336f9
#
_cell.length_a   1.000
_cell.length_b   1.000
_cell.length_c   1.000
_cell.angle_alpha   90.00
_cell.angle_beta   90.00
_cell.angle_gamma   90.00
#
_symmetry.space_group_name_H-M   'P 1'
#
loop_
_entity.id
_entity.type
_entity.pdbx_description
1 polymer ?
#
loop_
_entity_poly.entity_id
_entity_poly.type
_entity_poly.pdbx_seq_one_letter_code
_entity_poly.pdbx_strand_id
1 'polypeptide(L)'
;MHKRVVSGLVALALLLGCAGVAVAAEEAKPLYVQTIQKYRAPALDDVGGREYKFLIDPAKMKGKPEDAFKDVWKKVKAAAEKNGFTVTEKDKSPFKVELATKEYFDTADQALYKAGYQIRVTNKWVDGKPDTSVAVNVKAVKEDARLVMAAPLAVKGGSKVKVEAEGNVGMGPGGQLREYIEKGVTFTVGADELGKMATLGDFGKFVPELLAAGVPADAKLVDKKSFTYRVKPGAVVLPGTEPCGVSMEAFAEKEGGTPFLWDFSFGYGDLYFYDIAKVHEAGEQFLLKVLHGDLKDLAIPDAEKWGGSKVRRIWNR
;
A
#
# COMPACT_ATOMS: atom_id res chain seq x y z
N MET A 1 59.81 9.54 -71.07
CA MET A 1 59.39 8.16 -70.75
C MET A 1 58.91 8.18 -69.31
N HIS A 2 57.59 8.32 -69.07
CA HIS A 2 57.01 8.40 -67.75
C HIS A 2 56.08 7.20 -67.56
N LYS A 3 56.47 6.36 -66.62
CA LYS A 3 55.61 5.23 -66.14
C LYS A 3 54.55 5.77 -65.17
N ARG A 4 53.31 5.62 -65.55
CA ARG A 4 52.17 5.84 -64.63
C ARG A 4 51.96 4.59 -63.77
N VAL A 5 52.06 4.76 -62.46
CA VAL A 5 51.68 3.78 -61.50
C VAL A 5 50.20 4.02 -61.17
N VAL A 6 49.38 3.03 -61.48
CA VAL A 6 47.95 3.04 -61.10
C VAL A 6 47.85 2.37 -59.74
N SER A 7 47.50 3.16 -58.71
CA SER A 7 47.20 2.66 -57.36
C SER A 7 45.74 2.22 -57.34
N GLY A 8 45.53 0.92 -57.24
CA GLY A 8 44.22 0.35 -57.00
C GLY A 8 43.85 0.48 -55.48
N LEU A 9 42.83 1.29 -55.17
CA LEU A 9 42.22 1.33 -53.90
C LEU A 9 41.28 0.13 -53.79
N VAL A 10 41.64 -0.86 -52.97
CA VAL A 10 40.73 -1.93 -52.51
C VAL A 10 39.93 -1.36 -51.37
N ALA A 11 38.68 -1.04 -51.61
CA ALA A 11 37.73 -0.67 -50.58
C ALA A 11 37.28 -1.97 -49.84
N LEU A 12 37.88 -2.21 -48.68
CA LEU A 12 37.45 -3.26 -47.78
C LEU A 12 36.21 -2.76 -47.01
N ALA A 13 35.01 -3.13 -47.48
CA ALA A 13 33.77 -2.89 -46.78
C ALA A 13 33.71 -3.82 -45.56
N LEU A 14 34.09 -3.31 -44.41
CA LEU A 14 33.81 -3.93 -43.11
C LEU A 14 32.31 -3.78 -42.82
N LEU A 15 31.55 -4.81 -43.13
CA LEU A 15 30.21 -5.02 -42.59
C LEU A 15 30.35 -5.33 -41.11
N LEU A 16 30.45 -4.30 -40.27
CA LEU A 16 30.17 -4.39 -38.85
C LEU A 16 28.66 -4.61 -38.69
N GLY A 17 28.29 -5.87 -38.62
CA GLY A 17 26.97 -6.27 -38.11
C GLY A 17 26.81 -5.74 -36.70
N CYS A 18 26.19 -4.59 -36.56
CA CYS A 18 25.61 -4.15 -35.27
C CYS A 18 24.49 -5.14 -34.93
N ALA A 19 24.85 -6.26 -34.32
CA ALA A 19 23.92 -6.98 -33.50
C ALA A 19 23.53 -6.03 -32.35
N GLY A 20 22.49 -5.27 -32.57
CA GLY A 20 21.84 -4.49 -31.52
C GLY A 20 21.39 -5.46 -30.45
N VAL A 21 22.22 -5.65 -29.43
CA VAL A 21 21.73 -6.17 -28.17
C VAL A 21 20.71 -5.14 -27.70
N ALA A 22 19.44 -5.43 -27.94
CA ALA A 22 18.36 -4.74 -27.27
C ALA A 22 18.56 -5.03 -25.78
N VAL A 23 19.34 -4.19 -25.11
CA VAL A 23 19.31 -4.10 -23.67
C VAL A 23 17.89 -3.65 -23.40
N ALA A 24 17.03 -4.60 -22.98
CA ALA A 24 15.73 -4.27 -22.44
C ALA A 24 16.01 -3.18 -21.40
N ALA A 25 15.49 -1.98 -21.65
CA ALA A 25 15.61 -0.88 -20.71
C ALA A 25 14.99 -1.40 -19.42
N GLU A 26 15.84 -1.71 -18.44
CA GLU A 26 15.38 -2.07 -17.10
C GLU A 26 14.51 -0.91 -16.67
N GLU A 27 13.20 -1.16 -16.53
CA GLU A 27 12.26 -0.12 -16.11
C GLU A 27 12.84 0.50 -14.85
N ALA A 28 13.19 1.78 -14.93
CA ALA A 28 13.82 2.46 -13.80
C ALA A 28 12.89 2.34 -12.59
N LYS A 29 13.37 1.65 -11.56
CA LYS A 29 12.60 1.52 -10.32
C LYS A 29 12.23 2.91 -9.82
N PRO A 30 11.01 3.09 -9.33
CA PRO A 30 10.63 4.36 -8.72
C PRO A 30 11.68 4.85 -7.72
N LEU A 31 11.99 6.12 -7.73
CA LEU A 31 13.07 6.70 -6.92
C LEU A 31 12.96 6.33 -5.43
N TYR A 32 11.75 6.27 -4.88
CA TYR A 32 11.54 5.89 -3.48
C TYR A 32 11.98 4.44 -3.18
N VAL A 33 11.75 3.50 -4.12
CA VAL A 33 12.20 2.11 -3.96
C VAL A 33 13.72 2.03 -3.99
N GLN A 34 14.36 2.78 -4.90
CA GLN A 34 15.82 2.87 -4.95
C GLN A 34 16.38 3.48 -3.67
N THR A 35 15.73 4.52 -3.15
CA THR A 35 16.15 5.18 -1.92
C THR A 35 16.02 4.24 -0.71
N ILE A 36 14.91 3.52 -0.58
CA ILE A 36 14.72 2.51 0.47
C ILE A 36 15.80 1.43 0.40
N GLN A 37 16.07 0.89 -0.79
CA GLN A 37 17.10 -0.13 -0.97
C GLN A 37 18.51 0.38 -0.60
N LYS A 38 18.82 1.62 -0.96
CA LYS A 38 20.12 2.25 -0.68
C LYS A 38 20.34 2.52 0.82
N TYR A 39 19.28 2.90 1.52
CA TYR A 39 19.31 3.28 2.94
C TYR A 39 18.63 2.25 3.85
N ARG A 40 18.50 1.03 3.39
CA ARG A 40 17.70 -0.02 4.03
C ARG A 40 18.03 -0.20 5.51
N ALA A 41 19.29 -0.29 5.87
CA ALA A 41 19.68 -0.59 7.25
C ALA A 41 19.28 0.53 8.24
N PRO A 42 19.67 1.81 8.05
CA PRO A 42 19.32 2.88 9.00
C PRO A 42 17.84 3.30 8.92
N ALA A 43 17.24 3.35 7.72
CA ALA A 43 15.89 3.85 7.53
C ALA A 43 14.81 2.87 7.98
N LEU A 44 15.09 1.57 7.99
CA LEU A 44 14.14 0.55 8.42
C LEU A 44 14.17 0.34 9.94
N ASP A 45 15.27 0.55 10.59
CA ASP A 45 15.37 0.49 12.05
C ASP A 45 14.56 1.59 12.73
N ASP A 46 14.30 2.71 12.02
CA ASP A 46 13.43 3.80 12.48
C ASP A 46 11.95 3.58 12.18
N VAL A 47 11.58 2.52 11.46
CA VAL A 47 10.20 2.22 11.10
C VAL A 47 9.61 1.19 12.04
N GLY A 48 8.64 1.63 12.84
CA GLY A 48 8.03 0.83 13.91
C GLY A 48 7.29 -0.43 13.44
N GLY A 49 7.03 -0.61 12.15
CA GLY A 49 6.32 -1.77 11.68
C GLY A 49 6.36 -1.99 10.18
N ARG A 50 5.85 -3.13 9.76
CA ARG A 50 5.73 -3.50 8.35
C ARG A 50 4.39 -4.15 8.07
N GLU A 51 3.73 -3.74 7.00
CA GLU A 51 2.48 -4.33 6.51
C GLU A 51 2.71 -4.97 5.13
N TYR A 52 2.35 -6.23 4.99
CA TYR A 52 2.35 -6.99 3.74
C TYR A 52 0.96 -6.98 3.14
N LYS A 53 0.84 -6.64 1.86
CA LYS A 53 -0.43 -6.36 1.18
C LYS A 53 -0.64 -7.27 -0.02
N PHE A 54 -1.81 -7.89 -0.07
CA PHE A 54 -2.24 -8.74 -1.17
C PHE A 54 -3.64 -8.32 -1.62
N LEU A 55 -3.74 -7.74 -2.82
CA LEU A 55 -5.02 -7.40 -3.41
C LEU A 55 -5.63 -8.60 -4.11
N ILE A 56 -6.90 -8.86 -3.81
CA ILE A 56 -7.65 -10.00 -4.31
C ILE A 56 -8.56 -9.56 -5.45
N ASP A 57 -8.64 -10.39 -6.50
CA ASP A 57 -9.53 -10.19 -7.64
C ASP A 57 -11.01 -10.28 -7.22
N PRO A 58 -11.78 -9.20 -7.35
CA PRO A 58 -13.20 -9.21 -7.03
C PRO A 58 -13.99 -10.29 -7.80
N ALA A 59 -13.57 -10.64 -9.02
CA ALA A 59 -14.23 -11.67 -9.84
C ALA A 59 -14.10 -13.09 -9.23
N LYS A 60 -13.15 -13.29 -8.31
CA LYS A 60 -12.95 -14.57 -7.61
C LYS A 60 -13.78 -14.65 -6.33
N MET A 61 -14.34 -13.53 -5.87
CA MET A 61 -15.12 -13.47 -4.63
C MET A 61 -16.59 -13.77 -4.91
N LYS A 62 -17.18 -14.68 -4.16
CA LYS A 62 -18.57 -15.11 -4.33
C LYS A 62 -19.35 -14.91 -3.04
N GLY A 63 -20.63 -14.61 -3.20
CA GLY A 63 -21.55 -14.50 -2.08
C GLY A 63 -21.40 -13.20 -1.29
N LYS A 64 -21.83 -13.23 -0.03
CA LYS A 64 -21.71 -12.09 0.88
C LYS A 64 -20.27 -11.94 1.35
N PRO A 65 -19.83 -10.71 1.70
CA PRO A 65 -18.47 -10.47 2.15
C PRO A 65 -18.01 -11.39 3.28
N GLU A 66 -18.88 -11.67 4.25
CA GLU A 66 -18.56 -12.54 5.38
C GLU A 66 -18.19 -13.97 4.95
N ASP A 67 -18.96 -14.54 4.02
CA ASP A 67 -18.70 -15.90 3.53
C ASP A 67 -17.45 -15.95 2.66
N ALA A 68 -17.24 -14.93 1.83
CA ALA A 68 -16.02 -14.79 1.04
C ALA A 68 -14.76 -14.67 1.92
N PHE A 69 -14.82 -13.93 3.03
CA PHE A 69 -13.72 -13.87 4.00
C PHE A 69 -13.41 -15.23 4.63
N LYS A 70 -14.43 -16.00 5.00
CA LYS A 70 -14.25 -17.37 5.53
C LYS A 70 -13.55 -18.28 4.51
N ASP A 71 -13.99 -18.21 3.26
CA ASP A 71 -13.38 -18.99 2.16
C ASP A 71 -11.92 -18.62 1.91
N VAL A 72 -11.61 -17.32 1.84
CA VAL A 72 -10.22 -16.84 1.69
C VAL A 72 -9.38 -17.31 2.86
N TRP A 73 -9.86 -17.12 4.09
CA TRP A 73 -9.12 -17.52 5.29
C TRP A 73 -8.84 -19.01 5.34
N LYS A 74 -9.81 -19.85 4.98
CA LYS A 74 -9.64 -21.31 4.86
C LYS A 74 -8.52 -21.67 3.88
N LYS A 75 -8.50 -21.01 2.72
CA LYS A 75 -7.45 -21.22 1.71
C LYS A 75 -6.08 -20.76 2.21
N VAL A 76 -6.02 -19.60 2.90
CA VAL A 76 -4.78 -19.09 3.50
C VAL A 76 -4.24 -20.06 4.53
N LYS A 77 -5.08 -20.60 5.42
CA LYS A 77 -4.65 -21.61 6.40
C LYS A 77 -4.04 -22.84 5.74
N ALA A 78 -4.72 -23.40 4.76
CA ALA A 78 -4.24 -24.60 4.05
C ALA A 78 -2.93 -24.34 3.28
N ALA A 79 -2.81 -23.21 2.60
CA ALA A 79 -1.61 -22.83 1.89
C ALA A 79 -0.44 -22.52 2.84
N ALA A 80 -0.72 -21.89 3.98
CA ALA A 80 0.28 -21.63 5.01
C ALA A 80 0.86 -22.94 5.56
N GLU A 81 0.00 -23.85 5.97
CA GLU A 81 0.40 -25.18 6.48
C GLU A 81 1.27 -25.93 5.48
N LYS A 82 0.86 -26.00 4.21
CA LYS A 82 1.62 -26.60 3.12
C LYS A 82 3.03 -26.03 2.99
N ASN A 83 3.21 -24.75 3.26
CA ASN A 83 4.49 -24.04 3.16
C ASN A 83 5.25 -23.95 4.50
N GLY A 84 4.80 -24.65 5.54
CA GLY A 84 5.47 -24.69 6.83
C GLY A 84 5.25 -23.45 7.70
N PHE A 85 4.26 -22.64 7.39
CA PHE A 85 3.86 -21.49 8.21
C PHE A 85 2.72 -21.84 9.15
N THR A 86 2.70 -21.22 10.31
CA THR A 86 1.61 -21.32 11.28
C THR A 86 0.71 -20.11 11.17
N VAL A 87 -0.60 -20.35 11.16
CA VAL A 87 -1.63 -19.32 11.20
C VAL A 87 -2.57 -19.64 12.36
N THR A 88 -2.85 -18.64 13.18
CA THR A 88 -3.77 -18.78 14.32
C THR A 88 -5.08 -18.05 14.04
N GLU A 89 -6.17 -18.63 14.49
CA GLU A 89 -7.50 -18.03 14.41
C GLU A 89 -7.89 -17.45 15.77
N LYS A 90 -8.66 -16.37 15.79
CA LYS A 90 -9.16 -15.82 17.05
C LYS A 90 -10.17 -16.78 17.69
N ASP A 91 -10.08 -16.93 18.99
CA ASP A 91 -10.98 -17.79 19.76
C ASP A 91 -12.44 -17.30 19.73
N LYS A 92 -12.64 -15.97 19.69
CA LYS A 92 -13.98 -15.36 19.74
C LYS A 92 -14.24 -14.52 18.49
N SER A 93 -15.33 -14.84 17.80
CA SER A 93 -15.87 -14.07 16.67
C SER A 93 -14.82 -13.67 15.61
N PRO A 94 -14.06 -14.63 15.03
CA PRO A 94 -12.99 -14.33 14.08
C PRO A 94 -13.48 -13.59 12.83
N PHE A 95 -14.75 -13.79 12.44
CA PHE A 95 -15.37 -13.16 11.28
C PHE A 95 -16.43 -12.13 11.66
N LYS A 96 -16.34 -11.53 12.86
CA LYS A 96 -17.17 -10.36 13.18
C LYS A 96 -16.83 -9.23 12.19
N VAL A 97 -17.80 -8.87 11.36
CA VAL A 97 -17.62 -7.80 10.38
C VAL A 97 -17.68 -6.45 11.06
N GLU A 98 -16.64 -5.66 10.87
CA GLU A 98 -16.60 -4.24 11.19
C GLU A 98 -17.01 -3.46 9.94
N LEU A 99 -18.00 -2.58 10.06
CA LEU A 99 -18.48 -1.72 8.98
C LEU A 99 -17.91 -0.31 9.12
N ALA A 100 -17.55 0.30 7.99
CA ALA A 100 -17.16 1.70 7.96
C ALA A 100 -17.39 2.32 6.58
N THR A 101 -17.49 3.64 6.52
CA THR A 101 -17.25 4.39 5.30
C THR A 101 -15.82 4.91 5.30
N LYS A 102 -15.16 4.86 4.15
CA LYS A 102 -13.83 5.46 3.93
C LYS A 102 -13.92 6.45 2.78
N GLU A 103 -13.45 7.64 3.03
CA GLU A 103 -13.42 8.74 2.06
C GLU A 103 -11.97 9.16 1.87
N TYR A 104 -11.53 9.23 0.62
CA TYR A 104 -10.18 9.64 0.25
C TYR A 104 -10.28 10.99 -0.43
N PHE A 105 -9.65 12.00 0.16
CA PHE A 105 -9.73 13.39 -0.29
C PHE A 105 -8.48 13.79 -1.06
N ASP A 106 -8.67 14.42 -2.21
CA ASP A 106 -7.64 15.06 -3.02
C ASP A 106 -8.27 16.15 -3.89
N THR A 107 -7.45 16.93 -4.59
CA THR A 107 -7.94 17.74 -5.70
C THR A 107 -8.42 16.86 -6.86
N ALA A 108 -9.23 17.39 -7.76
CA ALA A 108 -9.74 16.64 -8.90
C ALA A 108 -8.63 16.07 -9.80
N ASP A 109 -7.49 16.75 -9.87
CA ASP A 109 -6.30 16.32 -10.61
C ASP A 109 -5.28 15.53 -9.76
N GLN A 110 -5.64 15.18 -8.52
CA GLN A 110 -4.80 14.44 -7.57
C GLN A 110 -3.48 15.15 -7.24
N ALA A 111 -3.52 16.46 -7.01
CA ALA A 111 -2.33 17.25 -6.72
C ALA A 111 -1.68 16.87 -5.38
N LEU A 112 -2.47 16.52 -4.34
CA LEU A 112 -1.92 16.06 -3.06
C LEU A 112 -1.20 14.73 -3.22
N TYR A 113 -1.79 13.78 -3.94
CA TYR A 113 -1.15 12.49 -4.20
C TYR A 113 0.17 12.66 -4.96
N LYS A 114 0.20 13.54 -5.98
CA LYS A 114 1.42 13.88 -6.72
C LYS A 114 2.48 14.56 -5.84
N ALA A 115 2.04 15.34 -4.86
CA ALA A 115 2.92 15.95 -3.84
C ALA A 115 3.37 14.99 -2.74
N GLY A 116 2.89 13.74 -2.78
CA GLY A 116 3.26 12.69 -1.82
C GLY A 116 2.47 12.74 -0.51
N TYR A 117 1.22 13.19 -0.56
CA TYR A 117 0.32 13.19 0.59
C TYR A 117 -0.99 12.46 0.27
N GLN A 118 -1.60 11.90 1.30
CA GLN A 118 -2.90 11.26 1.22
C GLN A 118 -3.74 11.65 2.43
N ILE A 119 -5.01 11.96 2.20
CA ILE A 119 -5.98 12.20 3.26
C ILE A 119 -7.05 11.12 3.16
N ARG A 120 -7.28 10.40 4.26
CA ARG A 120 -8.34 9.42 4.39
C ARG A 120 -9.15 9.70 5.63
N VAL A 121 -10.45 9.72 5.49
CA VAL A 121 -11.39 9.77 6.60
C VAL A 121 -12.06 8.41 6.73
N THR A 122 -12.18 7.93 7.96
CA THR A 122 -12.86 6.68 8.28
C THR A 122 -13.96 6.96 9.29
N ASN A 123 -15.21 6.72 8.90
CA ASN A 123 -16.35 6.73 9.80
C ASN A 123 -16.78 5.28 10.07
N LYS A 124 -16.59 4.83 11.30
CA LYS A 124 -17.03 3.50 11.73
C LYS A 124 -18.54 3.47 11.88
N TRP A 125 -19.12 2.30 11.70
CA TRP A 125 -20.52 2.06 11.97
C TRP A 125 -20.68 1.29 13.29
N VAL A 126 -21.49 1.82 14.17
CA VAL A 126 -21.82 1.24 15.48
C VAL A 126 -23.32 0.99 15.48
N ASP A 127 -23.73 -0.22 15.79
CA ASP A 127 -25.16 -0.63 15.83
C ASP A 127 -25.93 -0.24 14.53
N GLY A 128 -25.28 -0.46 13.38
CA GLY A 128 -25.85 -0.22 12.05
C GLY A 128 -25.95 1.26 11.66
N LYS A 129 -25.28 2.17 12.36
CA LYS A 129 -25.28 3.62 12.07
C LYS A 129 -23.87 4.17 12.06
N PRO A 130 -23.59 5.21 11.23
CA PRO A 130 -22.33 5.94 11.30
C PRO A 130 -22.10 6.52 12.69
N ASP A 131 -20.86 6.42 13.19
CA ASP A 131 -20.46 7.05 14.45
C ASP A 131 -20.50 8.58 14.31
N THR A 132 -20.74 9.28 15.41
CA THR A 132 -20.72 10.75 15.49
C THR A 132 -19.31 11.33 15.43
N SER A 133 -18.31 10.50 15.53
CA SER A 133 -16.89 10.86 15.40
C SER A 133 -16.22 10.11 14.25
N VAL A 134 -15.27 10.76 13.62
CA VAL A 134 -14.53 10.21 12.48
C VAL A 134 -13.03 10.26 12.72
N ALA A 135 -12.33 9.23 12.25
CA ALA A 135 -10.88 9.20 12.25
C ALA A 135 -10.35 9.80 10.93
N VAL A 136 -9.60 10.88 11.04
CA VAL A 136 -8.85 11.48 9.93
C VAL A 136 -7.44 10.96 9.97
N ASN A 137 -6.98 10.42 8.84
CA ASN A 137 -5.61 9.94 8.66
C ASN A 137 -4.95 10.71 7.53
N VAL A 138 -3.83 11.38 7.82
CA VAL A 138 -2.99 12.08 6.84
C VAL A 138 -1.67 11.34 6.77
N LYS A 139 -1.26 10.95 5.56
CA LYS A 139 -0.02 10.22 5.31
C LYS A 139 0.90 11.00 4.39
N ALA A 140 2.20 10.99 4.69
CA ALA A 140 3.26 11.32 3.76
C ALA A 140 3.75 10.01 3.11
N VAL A 141 3.73 9.96 1.78
CA VAL A 141 4.14 8.82 0.94
C VAL A 141 4.94 9.39 -0.23
N LYS A 142 6.18 9.80 0.05
CA LYS A 142 7.06 10.40 -0.95
C LYS A 142 8.01 9.35 -1.53
N GLU A 143 8.58 9.63 -2.68
CA GLU A 143 9.55 8.74 -3.32
C GLU A 143 10.83 8.54 -2.48
N ASP A 144 11.25 9.57 -1.76
CA ASP A 144 12.41 9.48 -0.86
C ASP A 144 11.95 9.17 0.57
N ALA A 145 12.32 8.00 1.08
CA ALA A 145 12.00 7.57 2.44
C ALA A 145 12.51 8.55 3.51
N ARG A 146 13.62 9.24 3.27
CA ARG A 146 14.16 10.27 4.19
C ARG A 146 13.21 11.45 4.30
N LEU A 147 12.60 11.87 3.17
CA LEU A 147 11.60 12.94 3.16
C LEU A 147 10.32 12.51 3.86
N VAL A 148 9.95 11.23 3.75
CA VAL A 148 8.82 10.66 4.49
C VAL A 148 9.07 10.71 5.99
N MET A 149 10.22 10.20 6.43
CA MET A 149 10.58 10.16 7.86
C MET A 149 10.77 11.56 8.45
N ALA A 150 11.33 12.50 7.68
CA ALA A 150 11.52 13.89 8.09
C ALA A 150 10.23 14.74 8.05
N ALA A 151 9.15 14.26 7.42
CA ALA A 151 7.91 15.04 7.35
C ALA A 151 7.39 15.39 8.74
N PRO A 152 7.21 16.67 9.07
CA PRO A 152 6.81 17.12 10.41
C PRO A 152 5.28 16.99 10.57
N LEU A 153 4.76 15.78 10.39
CA LEU A 153 3.33 15.50 10.53
C LEU A 153 2.92 15.67 12.00
N ALA A 154 2.52 16.87 12.35
CA ALA A 154 1.98 17.22 13.66
C ALA A 154 0.49 17.56 13.53
N VAL A 155 -0.28 17.23 14.56
CA VAL A 155 -1.71 17.55 14.62
C VAL A 155 -1.95 18.71 15.57
N LYS A 156 -2.70 19.71 15.11
CA LYS A 156 -3.22 20.82 15.91
C LYS A 156 -4.71 20.62 16.14
N GLY A 157 -5.12 20.37 17.36
CA GLY A 157 -6.52 20.05 17.67
C GLY A 157 -6.89 18.59 17.41
N GLY A 158 -8.19 18.28 17.47
CA GLY A 158 -8.67 16.91 17.44
C GLY A 158 -8.37 16.14 18.73
N SER A 159 -8.70 14.87 18.73
CA SER A 159 -8.45 13.96 19.87
C SER A 159 -7.85 12.64 19.39
N LYS A 160 -7.38 11.79 20.33
CA LYS A 160 -6.84 10.46 20.05
C LYS A 160 -5.74 10.50 18.98
N VAL A 161 -4.81 11.43 19.10
CA VAL A 161 -3.73 11.62 18.12
C VAL A 161 -2.77 10.44 18.20
N LYS A 162 -2.44 9.86 17.03
CA LYS A 162 -1.45 8.80 16.86
C LYS A 162 -0.55 9.15 15.69
N VAL A 163 0.75 9.00 15.87
CA VAL A 163 1.76 9.12 14.80
C VAL A 163 2.35 7.74 14.56
N GLU A 164 2.43 7.31 13.33
CA GLU A 164 2.98 6.01 12.94
C GLU A 164 3.84 6.15 11.68
N ALA A 165 4.90 5.35 11.62
CA ALA A 165 5.62 5.10 10.39
C ALA A 165 5.63 3.59 10.15
N GLU A 166 5.43 3.17 8.91
CA GLU A 166 5.39 1.76 8.54
C GLU A 166 5.97 1.51 7.15
N GLY A 167 6.63 0.38 7.00
CA GLY A 167 6.99 -0.17 5.69
C GLY A 167 5.80 -0.91 5.09
N ASN A 168 5.55 -0.70 3.81
CA ASN A 168 4.48 -1.38 3.08
C ASN A 168 5.08 -2.24 1.98
N VAL A 169 4.77 -3.52 1.98
CA VAL A 169 5.30 -4.49 1.03
C VAL A 169 4.17 -5.08 0.19
N GLY A 170 4.34 -5.04 -1.11
CA GLY A 170 3.41 -5.64 -2.07
C GLY A 170 4.13 -6.12 -3.31
N MET A 171 3.40 -6.75 -4.23
CA MET A 171 3.95 -7.19 -5.50
C MET A 171 4.22 -5.99 -6.40
N GLY A 172 5.44 -5.87 -6.88
CA GLY A 172 5.88 -4.87 -7.85
C GLY A 172 6.18 -5.47 -9.22
N PRO A 173 6.66 -4.66 -10.17
CA PRO A 173 6.98 -5.08 -11.53
C PRO A 173 7.94 -6.26 -11.58
N GLY A 174 7.72 -7.16 -12.56
CA GLY A 174 8.54 -8.34 -12.77
C GLY A 174 8.41 -9.41 -11.67
N GLY A 175 7.34 -9.38 -10.87
CA GLY A 175 7.13 -10.34 -9.78
C GLY A 175 8.07 -10.13 -8.59
N GLN A 176 8.75 -9.00 -8.53
CA GLN A 176 9.58 -8.62 -7.39
C GLN A 176 8.76 -7.91 -6.32
N LEU A 177 9.18 -8.03 -5.06
CA LEU A 177 8.55 -7.27 -4.00
C LEU A 177 8.90 -5.77 -4.12
N ARG A 178 7.88 -4.95 -3.93
CA ARG A 178 8.01 -3.51 -3.81
C ARG A 178 7.76 -3.12 -2.37
N GLU A 179 8.70 -2.38 -1.82
CA GLU A 179 8.58 -1.82 -0.48
C GLU A 179 8.58 -0.29 -0.56
N TYR A 180 7.74 0.35 0.22
CA TYR A 180 7.75 1.80 0.42
C TYR A 180 7.43 2.13 1.88
N ILE A 181 7.98 3.25 2.35
CA ILE A 181 7.72 3.75 3.70
C ILE A 181 6.65 4.81 3.63
N GLU A 182 5.73 4.78 4.59
CA GLU A 182 4.78 5.84 4.83
C GLU A 182 4.83 6.27 6.30
N LYS A 183 4.64 7.56 6.53
CA LYS A 183 4.47 8.15 7.85
C LYS A 183 3.10 8.81 7.91
N GLY A 184 2.36 8.54 8.95
CA GLY A 184 1.00 9.03 9.07
C GLY A 184 0.69 9.59 10.44
N VAL A 185 -0.25 10.52 10.47
CA VAL A 185 -0.92 10.94 11.69
C VAL A 185 -2.40 10.58 11.59
N THR A 186 -2.94 10.07 12.68
CA THR A 186 -4.37 9.81 12.81
C THR A 186 -4.90 10.60 13.99
N PHE A 187 -6.04 11.26 13.81
CA PHE A 187 -6.74 11.99 14.85
C PHE A 187 -8.25 11.88 14.68
N THR A 188 -9.00 12.20 15.70
CA THR A 188 -10.48 12.10 15.68
C THR A 188 -11.09 13.49 15.78
N VAL A 189 -12.08 13.74 14.93
CA VAL A 189 -12.94 14.95 14.95
C VAL A 189 -14.43 14.56 14.95
N GLY A 190 -15.32 15.49 15.21
CA GLY A 190 -16.76 15.30 15.03
C GLY A 190 -17.13 15.12 13.57
N ALA A 191 -18.13 14.28 13.28
CA ALA A 191 -18.63 14.10 11.91
C ALA A 191 -19.18 15.41 11.32
N ASP A 192 -19.85 16.22 12.14
CA ASP A 192 -20.35 17.55 11.73
C ASP A 192 -19.25 18.55 11.43
N GLU A 193 -18.10 18.43 12.10
CA GLU A 193 -16.92 19.25 11.84
C GLU A 193 -16.29 18.87 10.50
N LEU A 194 -16.16 17.56 10.25
CA LEU A 194 -15.70 17.07 8.95
C LEU A 194 -16.58 17.55 7.82
N GLY A 195 -17.91 17.53 7.97
CA GLY A 195 -18.86 17.97 6.95
C GLY A 195 -18.71 19.43 6.50
N LYS A 196 -17.94 20.24 7.25
CA LYS A 196 -17.60 21.63 6.91
C LYS A 196 -16.24 21.77 6.21
N MET A 197 -15.46 20.70 6.09
CA MET A 197 -14.15 20.71 5.45
C MET A 197 -14.30 20.49 3.95
N ALA A 198 -14.03 21.51 3.16
CA ALA A 198 -14.19 21.49 1.71
C ALA A 198 -12.90 21.82 0.95
N THR A 199 -11.91 22.37 1.64
CA THR A 199 -10.65 22.83 1.04
C THR A 199 -9.44 22.21 1.71
N LEU A 200 -8.30 22.26 1.05
CA LEU A 200 -7.03 21.85 1.65
C LEU A 200 -6.74 22.63 2.94
N GLY A 201 -7.06 23.92 2.97
CA GLY A 201 -6.88 24.79 4.13
C GLY A 201 -7.67 24.32 5.35
N ASP A 202 -8.83 23.69 5.16
CA ASP A 202 -9.61 23.17 6.28
C ASP A 202 -8.89 22.00 6.94
N PHE A 203 -8.34 21.06 6.19
CA PHE A 203 -7.48 19.98 6.71
C PHE A 203 -6.15 20.51 7.23
N GLY A 204 -5.59 21.54 6.59
CA GLY A 204 -4.36 22.20 6.98
C GLY A 204 -4.42 22.89 8.35
N LYS A 205 -5.60 23.24 8.84
CA LYS A 205 -5.81 23.73 10.21
C LYS A 205 -5.41 22.66 11.25
N PHE A 206 -5.67 21.39 10.93
CA PHE A 206 -5.31 20.24 11.78
C PHE A 206 -3.91 19.72 11.50
N VAL A 207 -3.51 19.65 10.23
CA VAL A 207 -2.18 19.15 9.82
C VAL A 207 -1.51 20.20 8.92
N PRO A 208 -0.77 21.14 9.53
CA PRO A 208 -0.16 22.27 8.81
C PRO A 208 0.79 21.87 7.67
N GLU A 209 1.41 20.70 7.77
CA GLU A 209 2.30 20.15 6.72
C GLU A 209 1.60 20.04 5.36
N LEU A 210 0.30 19.81 5.33
CA LEU A 210 -0.48 19.79 4.08
C LEU A 210 -0.40 21.12 3.31
N LEU A 211 -0.25 22.25 4.01
CA LEU A 211 -0.12 23.58 3.39
C LEU A 211 1.27 23.79 2.76
N ALA A 212 2.25 22.98 3.15
CA ALA A 212 3.59 22.98 2.55
C ALA A 212 3.70 22.07 1.32
N ALA A 213 2.61 21.39 0.94
CA ALA A 213 2.57 20.47 -0.21
C ALA A 213 2.67 21.17 -1.59
N GLY A 214 2.68 22.50 -1.63
CA GLY A 214 2.68 23.25 -2.88
C GLY A 214 1.30 23.32 -3.58
N VAL A 215 0.24 22.85 -2.93
CA VAL A 215 -1.13 22.94 -3.37
C VAL A 215 -1.80 24.14 -2.67
N PRO A 216 -2.54 25.01 -3.39
CA PRO A 216 -3.20 26.18 -2.78
C PRO A 216 -4.12 25.79 -1.62
N ALA A 217 -4.12 26.58 -0.55
CA ALA A 217 -4.95 26.30 0.63
C ALA A 217 -6.46 26.37 0.32
N ASP A 218 -6.88 27.17 -0.62
CA ASP A 218 -8.25 27.30 -1.10
C ASP A 218 -8.64 26.25 -2.15
N ALA A 219 -7.71 25.36 -2.53
CA ALA A 219 -7.98 24.28 -3.45
C ALA A 219 -9.12 23.40 -2.91
N LYS A 220 -10.17 23.26 -3.72
CA LYS A 220 -11.31 22.40 -3.40
C LYS A 220 -10.89 20.95 -3.46
N LEU A 221 -11.29 20.21 -2.45
CA LEU A 221 -11.09 18.77 -2.41
C LEU A 221 -12.34 18.05 -2.89
N VAL A 222 -12.14 16.98 -3.61
CA VAL A 222 -13.15 15.98 -3.97
C VAL A 222 -12.85 14.68 -3.23
N ASP A 223 -13.86 13.88 -2.99
CA ASP A 223 -13.70 12.62 -2.30
C ASP A 223 -14.02 11.42 -3.21
N LYS A 224 -13.34 10.32 -2.92
CA LYS A 224 -13.69 8.98 -3.39
C LYS A 224 -14.17 8.17 -2.19
N LYS A 225 -15.47 7.96 -2.13
CA LYS A 225 -16.12 7.25 -1.03
C LYS A 225 -16.26 5.77 -1.30
N SER A 226 -16.09 4.97 -0.25
CA SER A 226 -16.32 3.53 -0.26
C SER A 226 -16.97 3.11 1.04
N PHE A 227 -17.86 2.12 0.97
CA PHE A 227 -18.37 1.37 2.11
C PHE A 227 -17.50 0.14 2.32
N THR A 228 -17.07 -0.13 3.53
CA THR A 228 -16.12 -1.21 3.79
C THR A 228 -16.63 -2.23 4.79
N TYR A 229 -16.33 -3.48 4.50
CA TYR A 229 -16.50 -4.63 5.36
C TYR A 229 -15.12 -5.11 5.76
N ARG A 230 -14.83 -5.21 7.05
CA ARG A 230 -13.53 -5.66 7.53
C ARG A 230 -13.67 -6.75 8.57
N VAL A 231 -12.82 -7.77 8.48
CA VAL A 231 -12.65 -8.80 9.49
C VAL A 231 -11.19 -8.93 9.91
N LYS A 232 -10.97 -9.39 11.13
CA LYS A 232 -9.65 -9.69 11.68
C LYS A 232 -9.65 -11.12 12.21
N PRO A 233 -9.51 -12.13 11.33
CA PRO A 233 -9.78 -13.51 11.67
C PRO A 233 -8.74 -14.14 12.59
N GLY A 234 -7.51 -13.65 12.57
CA GLY A 234 -6.41 -14.23 13.33
C GLY A 234 -5.08 -13.57 13.02
N ALA A 235 -4.01 -14.35 13.01
CA ALA A 235 -2.66 -13.86 12.78
C ALA A 235 -1.79 -14.89 12.04
N VAL A 236 -0.77 -14.41 11.34
CA VAL A 236 0.36 -15.20 10.83
C VAL A 236 1.43 -15.22 11.91
N VAL A 237 1.94 -16.41 12.24
CA VAL A 237 3.06 -16.55 13.17
C VAL A 237 4.35 -16.58 12.38
N LEU A 238 5.14 -15.53 12.48
CA LEU A 238 6.48 -15.49 11.88
C LEU A 238 7.52 -15.86 12.93
N PRO A 239 8.62 -16.54 12.53
CA PRO A 239 9.70 -16.89 13.45
C PRO A 239 10.28 -15.66 14.15
N GLY A 240 10.33 -15.68 15.47
CA GLY A 240 10.99 -14.63 16.26
C GLY A 240 10.18 -13.35 16.45
N THR A 241 8.86 -13.38 16.25
CA THR A 241 8.00 -12.22 16.54
C THR A 241 6.68 -12.64 17.19
N GLU A 242 5.98 -11.69 17.75
CA GLU A 242 4.58 -11.86 18.15
C GLU A 242 3.71 -12.17 16.93
N PRO A 243 2.54 -12.82 17.12
CA PRO A 243 1.65 -13.12 16.02
C PRO A 243 1.25 -11.86 15.23
N CYS A 244 1.52 -11.89 13.93
CA CYS A 244 1.27 -10.78 12.99
C CYS A 244 -0.22 -10.70 12.65
N GLY A 245 -0.91 -9.70 13.14
CA GLY A 245 -2.34 -9.55 12.95
C GLY A 245 -2.75 -9.51 11.48
N VAL A 246 -3.78 -10.29 11.13
CA VAL A 246 -4.37 -10.31 9.78
C VAL A 246 -5.58 -9.40 9.73
N SER A 247 -5.70 -8.63 8.65
CA SER A 247 -6.89 -7.88 8.28
C SER A 247 -7.31 -8.27 6.86
N MET A 248 -8.60 -8.54 6.68
CA MET A 248 -9.20 -8.65 5.35
C MET A 248 -10.29 -7.59 5.22
N GLU A 249 -10.31 -6.89 4.08
CA GLU A 249 -11.22 -5.78 3.85
C GLU A 249 -11.81 -5.83 2.43
N ALA A 250 -13.10 -5.58 2.32
CA ALA A 250 -13.82 -5.46 1.06
C ALA A 250 -14.41 -4.06 0.93
N PHE A 251 -14.30 -3.47 -0.26
CA PHE A 251 -14.71 -2.11 -0.57
C PHE A 251 -15.83 -2.13 -1.60
N ALA A 252 -16.98 -1.59 -1.27
CA ALA A 252 -18.13 -1.41 -2.15
C ALA A 252 -18.46 0.08 -2.32
N GLU A 253 -19.25 0.44 -3.30
CA GLU A 253 -19.69 1.82 -3.50
C GLU A 253 -20.66 2.29 -2.41
N LYS A 254 -21.48 1.36 -1.93
CA LYS A 254 -22.49 1.60 -0.90
C LYS A 254 -22.71 0.36 -0.06
N GLU A 255 -23.42 0.51 1.04
CA GLU A 255 -23.87 -0.59 1.86
C GLU A 255 -24.67 -1.60 1.02
N GLY A 256 -24.39 -2.90 1.21
CA GLY A 256 -25.01 -3.98 0.45
C GLY A 256 -24.59 -4.07 -1.02
N GLY A 257 -23.74 -3.16 -1.49
CA GLY A 257 -23.21 -3.19 -2.86
C GLY A 257 -22.18 -4.29 -3.06
N THR A 258 -22.00 -4.70 -4.32
CA THR A 258 -20.93 -5.66 -4.70
C THR A 258 -19.57 -5.01 -4.50
N PRO A 259 -18.66 -5.65 -3.74
CA PRO A 259 -17.33 -5.11 -3.56
C PRO A 259 -16.53 -5.11 -4.87
N PHE A 260 -15.88 -3.98 -5.15
CA PHE A 260 -15.02 -3.77 -6.32
C PHE A 260 -13.53 -3.93 -6.02
N LEU A 261 -13.18 -4.04 -4.74
CA LEU A 261 -11.80 -4.22 -4.28
C LEU A 261 -11.81 -5.08 -3.02
N TRP A 262 -10.88 -6.02 -2.94
CA TRP A 262 -10.64 -6.85 -1.79
C TRP A 262 -9.16 -6.81 -1.43
N ASP A 263 -8.89 -6.82 -0.14
CA ASP A 263 -7.55 -6.70 0.41
C ASP A 263 -7.36 -7.74 1.52
N PHE A 264 -6.20 -8.36 1.49
CA PHE A 264 -5.66 -9.15 2.59
C PHE A 264 -4.36 -8.50 3.02
N SER A 265 -4.22 -8.20 4.28
CA SER A 265 -2.96 -7.70 4.83
C SER A 265 -2.62 -8.40 6.14
N PHE A 266 -1.33 -8.52 6.41
CA PHE A 266 -0.81 -8.91 7.70
C PHE A 266 0.42 -8.07 8.02
N GLY A 267 0.71 -7.90 9.30
CA GLY A 267 1.82 -7.04 9.67
C GLY A 267 2.16 -7.14 11.15
N TYR A 268 3.26 -6.52 11.48
CA TYR A 268 3.79 -6.39 12.81
C TYR A 268 4.16 -4.93 13.08
N GLY A 269 4.15 -4.56 14.35
CA GLY A 269 4.57 -3.24 14.82
C GLY A 269 6.04 -3.21 15.17
N ASP A 270 6.33 -2.73 16.35
CA ASP A 270 7.65 -2.51 16.87
C ASP A 270 8.51 -3.78 16.98
N LEU A 271 9.71 -3.76 16.39
CA LEU A 271 10.62 -4.91 16.33
C LEU A 271 11.91 -4.72 17.14
N TYR A 272 11.96 -3.78 18.08
CA TYR A 272 13.19 -3.45 18.83
C TYR A 272 13.88 -4.64 19.52
N PHE A 273 13.14 -5.70 19.83
CA PHE A 273 13.66 -6.88 20.52
C PHE A 273 13.83 -8.10 19.63
N TYR A 274 13.66 -7.98 18.32
CA TYR A 274 13.63 -9.08 17.38
C TYR A 274 14.79 -9.03 16.39
N ASP A 275 15.13 -10.18 15.80
CA ASP A 275 16.01 -10.24 14.63
C ASP A 275 15.22 -9.75 13.40
N ILE A 276 15.28 -8.44 13.17
CA ILE A 276 14.52 -7.75 12.13
C ILE A 276 14.72 -8.41 10.76
N ALA A 277 15.93 -8.78 10.40
CA ALA A 277 16.24 -9.39 9.12
C ALA A 277 15.49 -10.72 8.91
N LYS A 278 15.47 -11.59 9.92
CA LYS A 278 14.73 -12.84 9.87
C LYS A 278 13.24 -12.67 9.82
N VAL A 279 12.70 -11.70 10.57
CA VAL A 279 11.26 -11.39 10.56
C VAL A 279 10.84 -10.86 9.18
N HIS A 280 11.63 -9.97 8.60
CA HIS A 280 11.39 -9.45 7.25
C HIS A 280 11.41 -10.57 6.21
N GLU A 281 12.45 -11.41 6.23
CA GLU A 281 12.58 -12.55 5.31
C GLU A 281 11.37 -13.49 5.44
N ALA A 282 10.99 -13.86 6.66
CA ALA A 282 9.84 -14.73 6.88
C ALA A 282 8.51 -14.12 6.36
N GLY A 283 8.28 -12.83 6.58
CA GLY A 283 7.12 -12.12 6.05
C GLY A 283 7.11 -12.06 4.52
N GLU A 284 8.25 -11.79 3.90
CA GLU A 284 8.43 -11.82 2.45
C GLU A 284 8.18 -13.22 1.88
N GLN A 285 8.71 -14.27 2.53
CA GLN A 285 8.46 -15.65 2.13
C GLN A 285 6.98 -16.04 2.25
N PHE A 286 6.29 -15.61 3.30
CA PHE A 286 4.85 -15.83 3.41
C PHE A 286 4.11 -15.15 2.26
N LEU A 287 4.40 -13.87 1.97
CA LEU A 287 3.79 -13.15 0.88
C LEU A 287 4.02 -13.83 -0.48
N LEU A 288 5.26 -14.27 -0.75
CA LEU A 288 5.64 -14.87 -2.03
C LEU A 288 5.12 -16.31 -2.19
N LYS A 289 5.33 -17.18 -1.17
CA LYS A 289 5.02 -18.61 -1.30
C LYS A 289 3.54 -18.89 -1.08
N VAL A 290 2.92 -18.25 -0.08
CA VAL A 290 1.53 -18.50 0.27
C VAL A 290 0.60 -17.65 -0.59
N LEU A 291 0.72 -16.31 -0.55
CA LEU A 291 -0.26 -15.44 -1.18
C LEU A 291 -0.05 -15.33 -2.70
N HIS A 292 1.16 -15.04 -3.17
CA HIS A 292 1.45 -14.95 -4.61
C HIS A 292 1.90 -16.27 -5.23
N GLY A 293 2.14 -17.31 -4.45
CA GLY A 293 2.45 -18.67 -4.90
C GLY A 293 1.19 -19.52 -4.99
N ASP A 294 0.81 -20.15 -3.87
CA ASP A 294 -0.30 -21.10 -3.83
C ASP A 294 -1.67 -20.43 -4.05
N LEU A 295 -1.82 -19.17 -3.68
CA LEU A 295 -3.06 -18.40 -3.83
C LEU A 295 -3.01 -17.38 -4.99
N LYS A 296 -2.06 -17.51 -5.91
CA LYS A 296 -1.89 -16.61 -7.06
C LYS A 296 -3.17 -16.39 -7.88
N ASP A 297 -4.01 -17.44 -7.98
CA ASP A 297 -5.28 -17.37 -8.73
C ASP A 297 -6.31 -16.45 -8.06
N LEU A 298 -6.10 -16.05 -6.82
CA LEU A 298 -6.89 -15.04 -6.13
C LEU A 298 -6.33 -13.63 -6.32
N ALA A 299 -5.08 -13.48 -6.78
CA ALA A 299 -4.48 -12.17 -6.97
C ALA A 299 -5.26 -11.34 -7.99
N ILE A 300 -5.37 -10.04 -7.72
CA ILE A 300 -5.95 -9.11 -8.69
C ILE A 300 -5.13 -9.14 -9.99
N PRO A 301 -5.77 -9.09 -11.17
CA PRO A 301 -5.05 -8.90 -12.42
C PRO A 301 -4.15 -7.68 -12.34
N ASP A 302 -2.96 -7.76 -12.92
CA ASP A 302 -1.96 -6.70 -12.91
C ASP A 302 -1.55 -6.26 -11.48
N ALA A 303 -1.46 -7.21 -10.53
CA ALA A 303 -1.10 -6.94 -9.13
C ALA A 303 0.18 -6.08 -9.02
N GLU A 304 1.13 -6.28 -9.92
CA GLU A 304 2.39 -5.55 -10.02
C GLU A 304 2.19 -4.04 -10.21
N LYS A 305 1.18 -3.65 -10.99
CA LYS A 305 0.83 -2.25 -11.25
C LYS A 305 0.44 -1.50 -9.98
N TRP A 306 -0.16 -2.20 -9.04
CA TRP A 306 -0.75 -1.58 -7.85
C TRP A 306 0.21 -1.58 -6.66
N GLY A 307 1.17 -2.52 -6.59
CA GLY A 307 2.12 -2.66 -5.48
C GLY A 307 1.42 -2.81 -4.11
N GLY A 308 0.23 -3.42 -4.08
CA GLY A 308 -0.61 -3.53 -2.89
C GLY A 308 -1.39 -2.25 -2.52
N SER A 309 -1.31 -1.17 -3.30
CA SER A 309 -1.95 0.09 -2.96
C SER A 309 -3.45 0.11 -3.22
N LYS A 310 -4.25 0.09 -2.16
CA LYS A 310 -5.71 0.30 -2.21
C LYS A 310 -6.07 1.69 -2.75
N VAL A 311 -5.35 2.72 -2.35
CA VAL A 311 -5.61 4.12 -2.75
C VAL A 311 -5.48 4.27 -4.26
N ARG A 312 -4.40 3.77 -4.85
CA ARG A 312 -4.22 3.77 -6.31
C ARG A 312 -5.41 3.12 -7.03
N ARG A 313 -5.88 1.97 -6.51
CA ARG A 313 -6.99 1.25 -7.11
C ARG A 313 -8.31 2.01 -6.99
N ILE A 314 -8.57 2.68 -5.86
CA ILE A 314 -9.78 3.46 -5.63
C ILE A 314 -9.83 4.70 -6.53
N TRP A 315 -8.71 5.41 -6.68
CA TRP A 315 -8.65 6.61 -7.52
C TRP A 315 -8.70 6.32 -9.02
N ASN A 316 -8.20 5.16 -9.46
CA ASN A 316 -8.18 4.75 -10.88
C ASN A 316 -9.42 3.94 -11.30
N ARG A 317 -10.46 3.96 -10.50
CA ARG A 317 -11.74 3.33 -10.77
C ARG A 317 -12.63 4.21 -11.66
#